data_6ec10fc58af75daacf6ccc188fa2937d
#
_entry.id   6ec10fc58af75daacf6ccc188fa2937d
#
_cell.length_a   1.000
_cell.length_b   1.000
_cell.length_c   1.000
_cell.angle_alpha   90.00
_cell.angle_beta   90.00
_cell.angle_gamma   90.00
#
_symmetry.space_group_name_H-M   'P 1'
#
loop_
_entity.id
_entity.type
_entity.pdbx_description
1 polymer ?
#
loop_
_entity_poly.entity_id
_entity_poly.type
_entity_poly.pdbx_seq_one_letter_code
_entity_poly.pdbx_strand_id
1 'polypeptide(L)'
;MKIIGIKKIPVKFFENSKGDLLKFVSKKDHFFKSFGEVYFNEINYKKKKGWIKHLKNQCIFSVAFGEINFKLIDGRIKSKTFDKEENITLNKNKHSVLIVPPGIWFSFTTNKKKSILVNLINGTNSLEETVKSKKIKNYYIK
;
A
#
# COMPACT_ATOMS: atom_id res chain seq x y z
N MET A 1 11.84 4.97 -9.39
CA MET A 1 10.64 4.11 -9.51
C MET A 1 10.03 4.24 -10.89
N LYS A 2 9.40 3.17 -11.38
CA LYS A 2 8.82 3.16 -12.73
C LYS A 2 7.52 3.98 -12.82
N ILE A 3 6.71 3.95 -11.76
CA ILE A 3 5.39 4.61 -11.75
C ILE A 3 5.49 5.97 -11.06
N ILE A 4 5.09 7.02 -11.77
CA ILE A 4 5.12 8.39 -11.24
C ILE A 4 4.19 8.51 -10.03
N GLY A 5 4.70 9.07 -8.94
CA GLY A 5 3.93 9.36 -7.73
C GLY A 5 3.96 8.28 -6.67
N ILE A 6 4.41 7.08 -6.99
CA ILE A 6 4.65 6.04 -6.00
C ILE A 6 5.97 6.34 -5.30
N LYS A 7 5.95 6.35 -3.97
CA LYS A 7 7.13 6.63 -3.16
C LYS A 7 7.23 5.65 -2.00
N LYS A 8 8.40 5.10 -1.80
CA LYS A 8 8.74 4.30 -0.61
C LYS A 8 9.65 5.16 0.26
N ILE A 9 9.16 5.56 1.42
CA ILE A 9 9.84 6.54 2.29
C ILE A 9 10.18 5.86 3.60
N PRO A 10 11.48 5.79 3.97
CA PRO A 10 11.87 5.29 5.29
C PRO A 10 11.27 6.15 6.40
N VAL A 11 10.76 5.51 7.44
CA VAL A 11 10.26 6.17 8.64
C VAL A 11 10.94 5.58 9.87
N LYS A 12 11.00 6.37 10.93
CA LYS A 12 11.72 5.97 12.14
C LYS A 12 11.07 4.80 12.85
N PHE A 13 11.90 3.94 13.42
CA PHE A 13 11.48 2.95 14.39
C PHE A 13 12.49 2.93 15.51
N PHE A 14 12.08 2.48 16.68
CA PHE A 14 12.90 2.45 17.89
C PHE A 14 12.94 1.03 18.43
N GLU A 15 14.13 0.45 18.46
CA GLU A 15 14.34 -0.89 19.00
C GLU A 15 14.22 -0.87 20.52
N ASN A 16 13.60 -1.92 21.07
CA ASN A 16 13.44 -2.10 22.49
C ASN A 16 13.39 -3.59 22.81
N SER A 17 14.03 -3.99 23.89
CA SER A 17 14.04 -5.40 24.32
C SER A 17 12.64 -5.94 24.64
N LYS A 18 11.69 -5.06 24.94
CA LYS A 18 10.29 -5.44 25.21
C LYS A 18 9.43 -5.42 23.95
N GLY A 19 9.98 -5.05 22.81
CA GLY A 19 9.30 -4.89 21.53
C GLY A 19 9.54 -3.52 20.93
N ASP A 20 9.64 -3.46 19.61
CA ASP A 20 10.00 -2.23 18.91
C ASP A 20 8.78 -1.32 18.72
N LEU A 21 9.04 -0.01 18.69
CA LEU A 21 8.05 0.98 18.33
C LEU A 21 8.31 1.42 16.88
N LEU A 22 7.32 1.23 16.03
CA LEU A 22 7.40 1.61 14.62
C LEU A 22 6.49 2.81 14.37
N LYS A 23 7.08 3.91 13.92
CA LYS A 23 6.28 5.08 13.52
C LYS A 23 5.57 4.79 12.20
N PHE A 24 4.42 5.39 12.03
CA PHE A 24 3.65 5.26 10.79
C PHE A 24 3.50 6.63 10.11
N VAL A 25 2.55 7.44 10.55
CA VAL A 25 2.26 8.75 9.94
C VAL A 25 2.13 9.79 11.04
N SER A 26 2.76 10.94 10.83
CA SER A 26 2.59 12.13 11.66
C SER A 26 1.90 13.21 10.83
N LYS A 27 1.10 14.03 11.48
CA LYS A 27 0.50 15.22 10.86
C LYS A 27 1.56 16.14 10.24
N LYS A 28 2.80 16.09 10.74
CA LYS A 28 3.92 16.90 10.25
C LYS A 28 4.62 16.31 9.03
N ASP A 29 4.31 15.06 8.65
CA ASP A 29 4.96 14.44 7.50
C ASP A 29 4.49 15.11 6.20
N HIS A 30 5.42 15.37 5.29
CA HIS A 30 5.12 16.06 4.04
C HIS A 30 4.16 15.30 3.13
N PHE A 31 4.10 13.97 3.28
CA PHE A 31 3.18 13.12 2.50
C PHE A 31 1.79 13.00 3.13
N PHE A 32 1.59 13.48 4.35
CA PHE A 32 0.27 13.48 4.97
C PHE A 32 -0.62 14.54 4.34
N LYS A 33 -1.81 14.16 3.91
CA LYS A 33 -2.80 15.10 3.34
C LYS A 33 -3.91 15.40 4.33
N SER A 34 -4.66 14.41 4.72
CA SER A 34 -5.75 14.51 5.69
C SER A 34 -6.06 13.11 6.21
N PHE A 35 -6.85 13.06 7.26
CA PHE A 35 -7.33 11.81 7.84
C PHE A 35 -8.71 11.47 7.27
N GLY A 36 -8.81 10.33 6.61
CA GLY A 36 -10.09 9.76 6.24
C GLY A 36 -10.40 8.53 7.08
N GLU A 37 -9.70 7.43 6.83
CA GLU A 37 -9.86 6.18 7.56
C GLU A 37 -8.51 5.47 7.69
N VAL A 38 -8.37 4.67 8.76
CA VAL A 38 -7.23 3.76 8.94
C VAL A 38 -7.75 2.33 8.97
N TYR A 39 -7.10 1.46 8.19
CA TYR A 39 -7.41 0.04 8.15
C TYR A 39 -6.21 -0.77 8.58
N PHE A 40 -6.46 -1.83 9.35
CA PHE A 40 -5.53 -2.93 9.57
C PHE A 40 -6.02 -4.08 8.70
N ASN A 41 -5.15 -4.61 7.86
CA ASN A 41 -5.53 -5.64 6.90
C ASN A 41 -4.62 -6.86 7.07
N GLU A 42 -5.18 -7.96 7.53
CA GLU A 42 -4.45 -9.21 7.62
C GLU A 42 -4.37 -9.88 6.25
N ILE A 43 -3.22 -10.50 5.95
CA ILE A 43 -3.06 -11.36 4.78
C ILE A 43 -2.41 -12.66 5.22
N ASN A 44 -3.00 -13.78 4.81
CA ASN A 44 -2.53 -15.11 5.13
C ASN A 44 -1.59 -15.65 4.04
N TYR A 45 -0.75 -16.61 4.42
CA TYR A 45 0.23 -17.23 3.55
C TYR A 45 -0.36 -17.66 2.19
N LYS A 46 0.32 -17.29 1.12
CA LYS A 46 -0.05 -17.60 -0.28
C LYS A 46 -1.40 -17.04 -0.74
N LYS A 47 -2.07 -16.22 0.07
CA LYS A 47 -3.29 -15.54 -0.38
C LYS A 47 -2.91 -14.23 -1.06
N LYS A 48 -3.78 -13.79 -1.98
CA LYS A 48 -3.64 -12.52 -2.69
C LYS A 48 -4.88 -11.69 -2.44
N LYS A 49 -4.68 -10.41 -2.15
CA LYS A 49 -5.77 -9.44 -2.02
C LYS A 49 -5.62 -8.35 -3.09
N GLY A 50 -6.71 -7.84 -3.58
CA GLY A 50 -6.79 -6.87 -4.68
C GLY A 50 -7.51 -7.53 -5.85
N TRP A 51 -7.41 -7.09 -7.02
CA TRP A 51 -6.90 -5.78 -7.44
C TRP A 51 -7.83 -4.68 -6.97
N ILE A 52 -7.27 -3.64 -6.43
CA ILE A 52 -8.01 -2.50 -5.90
C ILE A 52 -7.40 -1.22 -6.48
N LYS A 53 -8.26 -0.27 -6.83
CA LYS A 53 -7.85 1.06 -7.25
C LYS A 53 -8.75 2.09 -6.57
N HIS A 54 -8.16 3.08 -5.94
CA HIS A 54 -8.88 4.23 -5.42
C HIS A 54 -8.95 5.32 -6.49
N LEU A 55 -10.10 5.93 -6.66
CA LEU A 55 -10.28 6.98 -7.67
C LEU A 55 -9.86 8.36 -7.14
N LYS A 56 -10.03 8.61 -5.85
CA LYS A 56 -9.79 9.93 -5.23
C LYS A 56 -8.77 9.89 -4.12
N ASN A 57 -8.71 8.78 -3.37
CA ASN A 57 -7.89 8.70 -2.17
C ASN A 57 -6.46 8.25 -2.47
N GLN A 58 -5.53 8.90 -1.80
CA GLN A 58 -4.17 8.40 -1.66
C GLN A 58 -4.14 7.35 -0.56
N CYS A 59 -3.37 6.28 -0.78
CA CYS A 59 -3.06 5.30 0.25
C CYS A 59 -1.67 5.54 0.81
N ILE A 60 -1.55 5.42 2.14
CA ILE A 60 -0.27 5.35 2.83
C ILE A 60 -0.23 4.00 3.52
N PHE A 61 0.62 3.11 3.03
CA PHE A 61 0.76 1.76 3.55
C PHE A 61 2.00 1.59 4.41
N SER A 62 1.91 0.77 5.43
CA SER A 62 3.06 0.25 6.15
C SER A 62 2.77 -1.15 6.66
N VAL A 63 3.83 -1.90 6.97
CA VAL A 63 3.71 -3.25 7.51
C VAL A 63 3.87 -3.19 9.03
N ALA A 64 2.81 -3.52 9.75
CA ALA A 64 2.84 -3.59 11.21
C ALA A 64 3.45 -4.91 11.71
N PHE A 65 3.32 -5.97 10.91
CA PHE A 65 3.83 -7.30 11.24
C PHE A 65 4.08 -8.10 9.97
N GLY A 66 5.23 -8.76 9.89
CA GLY A 66 5.58 -9.62 8.77
C GLY A 66 6.19 -8.90 7.57
N GLU A 67 5.82 -9.33 6.38
CA GLU A 67 6.33 -8.80 5.13
C GLU A 67 5.24 -8.84 4.08
N ILE A 68 5.11 -7.80 3.28
CA ILE A 68 4.10 -7.71 2.24
C ILE A 68 4.74 -7.33 0.90
N ASN A 69 4.39 -8.08 -0.13
CA ASN A 69 4.82 -7.85 -1.50
C ASN A 69 3.68 -7.22 -2.28
N PHE A 70 3.88 -6.02 -2.77
CA PHE A 70 2.93 -5.30 -3.61
C PHE A 70 3.25 -5.49 -5.08
N LYS A 71 2.22 -5.69 -5.88
CA LYS A 71 2.25 -5.50 -7.33
C LYS A 71 1.39 -4.29 -7.65
N LEU A 72 1.95 -3.35 -8.38
CA LEU A 72 1.34 -2.05 -8.69
C LEU A 72 1.30 -1.86 -10.20
N ILE A 73 0.17 -1.34 -10.70
CA ILE A 73 0.00 -1.03 -12.12
C ILE A 73 -0.62 0.36 -12.25
N ASP A 74 -0.02 1.22 -13.05
CA ASP A 74 -0.55 2.57 -13.26
C ASP A 74 -1.80 2.51 -14.14
N GLY A 75 -2.96 2.79 -13.56
CA GLY A 75 -4.24 2.82 -14.26
C GLY A 75 -4.68 4.21 -14.72
N ARG A 76 -3.80 5.20 -14.62
CA ARG A 76 -4.10 6.60 -15.00
C ARG A 76 -3.83 6.81 -16.48
N ILE A 77 -4.87 6.86 -17.29
CA ILE A 77 -4.79 6.90 -18.77
C ILE A 77 -3.90 8.05 -19.28
N LYS A 78 -3.94 9.21 -18.61
CA LYS A 78 -3.17 10.39 -19.03
C LYS A 78 -1.76 10.45 -18.41
N SER A 79 -1.38 9.48 -17.59
CA SER A 79 -0.06 9.43 -16.98
C SER A 79 1.00 9.01 -17.99
N LYS A 80 2.19 9.60 -17.90
CA LYS A 80 3.35 9.18 -18.71
C LYS A 80 3.78 7.74 -18.39
N THR A 81 3.40 7.22 -17.23
CA THR A 81 3.70 5.84 -16.82
C THR A 81 2.48 4.94 -16.90
N PHE A 82 1.44 5.34 -17.64
CA PHE A 82 0.26 4.51 -17.82
C PHE A 82 0.65 3.09 -18.22
N ASP A 83 0.01 2.13 -17.59
CA ASP A 83 0.19 0.69 -17.83
C ASP A 83 1.55 0.12 -17.39
N LYS A 84 2.40 0.91 -16.78
CA LYS A 84 3.66 0.44 -16.18
C LYS A 84 3.38 -0.36 -14.90
N GLU A 85 4.27 -1.31 -14.64
CA GLU A 85 4.19 -2.20 -13.49
C GLU A 85 5.38 -2.00 -12.57
N GLU A 86 5.15 -2.17 -11.28
CA GLU A 86 6.19 -2.08 -10.27
C GLU A 86 5.89 -3.07 -9.14
N ASN A 87 6.95 -3.73 -8.64
CA ASN A 87 6.85 -4.61 -7.48
C ASN A 87 7.62 -3.98 -6.33
N ILE A 88 6.98 -3.86 -5.18
CA ILE A 88 7.58 -3.25 -3.99
C ILE A 88 7.29 -4.14 -2.79
N THR A 89 8.32 -4.40 -1.99
CA THR A 89 8.21 -5.17 -0.76
C THR A 89 8.36 -4.25 0.43
N LEU A 90 7.46 -4.39 1.40
CA LEU A 90 7.55 -3.74 2.70
C LEU A 90 7.79 -4.77 3.79
N ASN A 91 8.76 -4.48 4.66
CA ASN A 91 9.05 -5.30 5.84
C ASN A 91 9.57 -4.43 6.99
N LYS A 92 9.60 -5.00 8.18
CA LYS A 92 10.04 -4.31 9.39
C LYS A 92 11.52 -3.93 9.36
N ASN A 93 12.38 -4.75 8.73
CA ASN A 93 13.83 -4.53 8.76
C ASN A 93 14.25 -3.24 8.06
N LYS A 94 13.46 -2.82 7.07
CA LYS A 94 13.62 -1.55 6.38
C LYS A 94 12.32 -0.77 6.49
N HIS A 95 11.93 -0.47 7.72
CA HIS A 95 10.64 0.13 8.01
C HIS A 95 10.40 1.39 7.18
N SER A 96 9.33 1.37 6.40
CA SER A 96 9.00 2.41 5.43
C SER A 96 7.50 2.56 5.31
N VAL A 97 7.07 3.69 4.79
CA VAL A 97 5.72 3.86 4.27
C VAL A 97 5.76 3.81 2.74
N LEU A 98 4.70 3.29 2.14
CA LEU A 98 4.50 3.28 0.71
C LEU A 98 3.34 4.21 0.37
N ILE A 99 3.64 5.26 -0.39
CA ILE A 99 2.65 6.23 -0.85
C ILE A 99 2.15 5.78 -2.22
N VAL A 100 0.84 5.57 -2.32
CA VAL A 100 0.19 5.15 -3.57
C VAL A 100 -0.87 6.19 -3.92
N PRO A 101 -0.66 6.98 -4.99
CA PRO A 101 -1.65 7.97 -5.39
C PRO A 101 -2.92 7.31 -5.93
N PRO A 102 -4.04 8.06 -6.02
CA PRO A 102 -5.23 7.52 -6.67
C PRO A 102 -4.95 7.13 -8.13
N GLY A 103 -5.72 6.18 -8.64
CA GLY A 103 -5.59 5.70 -10.01
C GLY A 103 -4.60 4.55 -10.21
N ILE A 104 -3.95 4.09 -9.16
CA ILE A 104 -3.01 2.97 -9.21
C ILE A 104 -3.74 1.69 -8.79
N TRP A 105 -3.65 0.65 -9.62
CA TRP A 105 -4.07 -0.69 -9.25
C TRP A 105 -3.03 -1.33 -8.34
N PHE A 106 -3.47 -1.90 -7.24
CA PHE A 106 -2.57 -2.65 -6.37
C PHE A 106 -3.15 -3.99 -5.95
N SER A 107 -2.26 -4.94 -5.78
CA SER A 107 -2.52 -6.22 -5.14
C SER A 107 -1.37 -6.52 -4.19
N PHE A 108 -1.61 -7.37 -3.21
CA PHE A 108 -0.56 -7.72 -2.27
C PHE A 108 -0.67 -9.15 -1.77
N THR A 109 0.50 -9.69 -1.44
CA THR A 109 0.68 -11.07 -0.95
C THR A 109 1.67 -11.08 0.19
N THR A 110 1.76 -12.19 0.88
CA THR A 110 2.81 -12.44 1.87
C THR A 110 3.41 -13.83 1.69
N ASN A 111 4.72 -13.95 1.95
CA ASN A 111 5.42 -15.23 2.04
C ASN A 111 5.54 -15.70 3.51
N LYS A 112 5.05 -14.90 4.46
CA LYS A 112 4.99 -15.27 5.87
C LYS A 112 3.67 -15.96 6.17
N LYS A 113 3.59 -16.63 7.33
CA LYS A 113 2.36 -17.30 7.77
C LYS A 113 1.19 -16.31 7.81
N LYS A 114 1.45 -15.10 8.32
CA LYS A 114 0.51 -14.00 8.38
C LYS A 114 1.29 -12.68 8.35
N SER A 115 0.72 -11.66 7.71
CA SER A 115 1.25 -10.29 7.78
C SER A 115 0.11 -9.32 8.01
N ILE A 116 0.43 -8.16 8.58
CA ILE A 116 -0.54 -7.11 8.86
C ILE A 116 -0.10 -5.84 8.15
N LEU A 117 -0.97 -5.37 7.28
CA LEU A 117 -0.83 -4.11 6.55
C LEU A 117 -1.64 -3.04 7.24
N VAL A 118 -1.06 -1.87 7.44
CA VAL A 118 -1.78 -0.68 7.90
C VAL A 118 -1.93 0.25 6.71
N ASN A 119 -3.13 0.81 6.53
CA ASN A 119 -3.41 1.75 5.45
C ASN A 119 -4.15 2.96 5.99
N LEU A 120 -3.60 4.14 5.72
CA LEU A 120 -4.29 5.42 5.95
C LEU A 120 -4.72 5.99 4.61
N ILE A 121 -6.03 6.20 4.44
CA ILE A 121 -6.57 6.92 3.28
C ILE A 121 -7.02 8.31 3.71
N ASN A 122 -6.88 9.28 2.81
CA ASN A 122 -7.10 10.69 3.14
C ASN A 122 -8.56 11.14 3.05
N GLY A 123 -9.45 10.30 2.56
CA GLY A 123 -10.90 10.48 2.56
C GLY A 123 -11.58 9.18 2.94
N THR A 124 -12.91 9.21 3.14
CA THR A 124 -13.65 7.99 3.48
C THR A 124 -13.79 7.08 2.27
N ASN A 125 -13.77 5.77 2.52
CA ASN A 125 -13.99 4.79 1.49
C ASN A 125 -15.47 4.70 1.12
N SER A 126 -15.76 4.48 -0.16
CA SER A 126 -17.13 4.31 -0.67
C SER A 126 -17.10 3.42 -1.90
N LEU A 127 -18.28 2.90 -2.28
CA LEU A 127 -18.42 2.11 -3.51
C LEU A 127 -18.09 2.91 -4.77
N GLU A 128 -18.27 4.23 -4.73
CA GLU A 128 -17.96 5.11 -5.86
C GLU A 128 -16.47 5.43 -5.96
N GLU A 129 -15.76 5.35 -4.85
CA GLU A 129 -14.33 5.72 -4.75
C GLU A 129 -13.40 4.52 -4.99
N THR A 130 -13.84 3.31 -4.66
CA THR A 130 -13.03 2.10 -4.75
C THR A 130 -13.49 1.21 -5.90
N VAL A 131 -12.57 0.88 -6.79
CA VAL A 131 -12.80 -0.04 -7.90
C VAL A 131 -12.06 -1.35 -7.62
N LYS A 132 -12.73 -2.47 -7.88
CA LYS A 132 -12.15 -3.81 -7.70
C LYS A 132 -12.18 -4.56 -9.01
N SER A 133 -11.16 -5.39 -9.25
CA SER A 133 -11.10 -6.28 -10.40
C SER A 133 -10.42 -7.59 -10.01
N LYS A 134 -10.85 -8.69 -10.61
CA LYS A 134 -10.21 -9.99 -10.42
C LYS A 134 -8.97 -10.16 -11.31
N LYS A 135 -8.89 -9.41 -12.39
CA LYS A 135 -7.81 -9.52 -13.36
C LYS A 135 -7.42 -8.17 -13.91
N ILE A 136 -6.13 -7.87 -13.87
CA ILE A 136 -5.52 -6.74 -14.56
C ILE A 136 -4.42 -7.31 -15.44
N LYS A 137 -4.46 -7.03 -16.74
CA LYS A 137 -3.52 -7.61 -17.72
C LYS A 137 -3.52 -9.15 -17.63
N ASN A 138 -2.36 -9.73 -17.39
CA ASN A 138 -2.17 -11.18 -17.25
C ASN A 138 -2.18 -11.65 -15.79
N TYR A 139 -2.43 -10.74 -14.85
CA TYR A 139 -2.39 -11.04 -13.41
C TYR A 139 -3.79 -11.29 -12.89
N TYR A 140 -4.04 -12.50 -12.45
CA TYR A 140 -5.34 -12.95 -11.99
C TYR A 140 -5.34 -13.18 -10.48
N ILE A 141 -6.39 -12.72 -9.80
CA ILE A 141 -6.62 -12.98 -8.38
C ILE A 141 -7.93 -13.74 -8.23
N LYS A 142 -7.82 -14.92 -7.65
CA LYS A 142 -8.99 -15.76 -7.38
C LYS A 142 -9.77 -15.28 -6.17
#